data_043d4088ced968f2b69dc6d0d55bfb51
#
_entry.id   043d4088ced968f2b69dc6d0d55bfb51
#
_cell.length_a   1.000
_cell.length_b   1.000
_cell.length_c   1.000
_cell.angle_alpha   90.00
_cell.angle_beta   90.00
_cell.angle_gamma   90.00
#
_symmetry.space_group_name_H-M   'P 1'
#
loop_
_entity.id
_entity.type
_entity.pdbx_description
1 polymer ?
#
loop_
_entity_poly.entity_id
_entity_poly.type
_entity_poly.pdbx_seq_one_letter_code
_entity_poly.pdbx_strand_id
1 'polypeptide(L)'
;MPTATVEELGARFSYSPTLEIVNARFVDDNEDNCLNRNETCKVIFEIVNRGHEPVYDVVPTVVETTGNKHIFISPSIHVEKISPGSGVRYTAMVKADRKLKDGMARFCVSVIHEGKSISKVNEFNIPTKR
;
A
#
# COMPACT_ATOMS: atom_id res chain seq x y z
N MET A 1 -16.44 6.72 -3.78
CA MET A 1 -14.97 6.56 -3.89
C MET A 1 -14.48 5.67 -2.78
N PRO A 2 -13.66 4.67 -3.10
CA PRO A 2 -13.01 3.92 -2.03
C PRO A 2 -12.04 4.81 -1.26
N THR A 3 -11.89 4.54 0.01
CA THR A 3 -10.99 5.29 0.89
C THR A 3 -9.94 4.39 1.50
N ALA A 4 -8.70 4.87 1.58
CA ALA A 4 -7.66 4.17 2.31
C ALA A 4 -7.90 4.28 3.81
N THR A 5 -7.31 3.38 4.57
CA THR A 5 -7.35 3.42 6.03
C THR A 5 -5.95 3.34 6.62
N VAL A 6 -5.78 3.97 7.77
CA VAL A 6 -4.55 3.93 8.56
C VAL A 6 -4.90 3.47 9.97
N GLU A 7 -4.15 2.49 10.45
CA GLU A 7 -4.38 1.88 11.75
C GLU A 7 -3.08 1.81 12.53
N GLU A 8 -3.07 2.37 13.73
CA GLU A 8 -1.89 2.33 14.58
C GLU A 8 -1.71 0.95 15.19
N LEU A 9 -0.48 0.47 15.21
CA LEU A 9 -0.13 -0.85 15.70
C LEU A 9 0.55 -0.85 17.06
N GLY A 10 0.92 0.33 17.55
CA GLY A 10 1.61 0.48 18.84
C GLY A 10 3.09 0.13 18.76
N ALA A 11 3.76 0.20 19.91
CA ALA A 11 5.21 0.02 20.04
C ALA A 11 5.54 -1.45 20.25
N ARG A 12 5.89 -2.17 19.18
CA ARG A 12 6.16 -3.61 19.21
C ARG A 12 7.49 -4.01 18.56
N PHE A 13 8.28 -3.05 18.11
CA PHE A 13 9.44 -3.34 17.27
C PHE A 13 10.72 -2.86 17.91
N SER A 14 11.81 -3.61 17.69
CA SER A 14 13.13 -3.19 18.13
C SER A 14 13.70 -2.13 17.18
N TYR A 15 14.61 -1.33 17.66
CA TYR A 15 15.17 -0.22 16.91
C TYR A 15 16.15 -0.67 15.83
N SER A 16 16.03 -0.06 14.69
CA SER A 16 17.01 -0.01 13.62
C SER A 16 16.80 1.31 12.86
N PRO A 17 17.71 1.72 11.96
CA PRO A 17 17.78 3.15 11.59
C PRO A 17 16.77 3.67 10.57
N THR A 18 15.78 2.93 10.13
CA THR A 18 14.90 3.42 9.06
C THR A 18 13.44 2.95 9.20
N LEU A 19 12.56 3.60 8.46
CA LEU A 19 11.24 3.06 8.21
C LEU A 19 11.33 1.79 7.36
N GLU A 20 10.47 0.85 7.63
CA GLU A 20 10.42 -0.41 6.90
C GLU A 20 8.98 -0.77 6.56
N ILE A 21 8.78 -1.26 5.34
CA ILE A 21 7.50 -1.81 4.92
C ILE A 21 7.52 -3.30 5.19
N VAL A 22 6.53 -3.79 5.93
CA VAL A 22 6.40 -5.22 6.23
C VAL A 22 5.00 -5.70 5.91
N ASN A 23 4.87 -7.00 5.69
CA ASN A 23 3.59 -7.68 5.47
C ASN A 23 2.77 -7.08 4.32
N ALA A 24 3.45 -6.62 3.26
CA ALA A 24 2.78 -6.11 2.09
C ALA A 24 2.07 -7.24 1.35
N ARG A 25 0.78 -7.06 1.06
CA ARG A 25 -0.05 -8.11 0.46
C ARG A 25 -1.23 -7.53 -0.31
N PHE A 26 -1.66 -8.30 -1.31
CA PHE A 26 -2.88 -8.03 -2.06
C PHE A 26 -3.97 -8.95 -1.52
N VAL A 27 -5.13 -8.39 -1.22
CA VAL A 27 -6.25 -9.14 -0.63
C VAL A 27 -7.51 -8.92 -1.46
N ASP A 28 -8.15 -10.01 -1.88
CA ASP A 28 -9.40 -9.97 -2.60
C ASP A 28 -10.46 -10.84 -1.90
N ASP A 29 -11.74 -10.57 -2.17
CA ASP A 29 -12.85 -11.20 -1.45
C ASP A 29 -12.98 -12.69 -1.76
N ASN A 30 -12.65 -13.11 -2.98
CA ASN A 30 -12.76 -14.51 -3.40
C ASN A 30 -11.43 -15.26 -3.33
N GLU A 31 -10.39 -14.62 -2.83
CA GLU A 31 -9.08 -15.24 -2.58
C GLU A 31 -8.46 -15.93 -3.79
N ASP A 32 -8.72 -15.42 -5.00
CA ASP A 32 -8.18 -15.99 -6.24
C ASP A 32 -6.84 -15.35 -6.66
N ASN A 33 -6.35 -14.36 -5.91
CA ASN A 33 -5.14 -13.59 -6.22
C ASN A 33 -5.18 -12.91 -7.58
N CYS A 34 -6.36 -12.57 -8.03
CA CYS A 34 -6.59 -11.89 -9.31
C CYS A 34 -7.45 -10.65 -9.06
N LEU A 35 -7.32 -9.69 -9.95
CA LEU A 35 -8.21 -8.54 -9.97
C LEU A 35 -9.22 -8.77 -11.09
N ASN A 36 -10.47 -8.97 -10.71
CA ASN A 36 -11.54 -9.25 -11.66
C ASN A 36 -12.30 -7.97 -12.00
N ARG A 37 -12.97 -8.02 -13.12
CA ARG A 37 -13.84 -6.93 -13.58
C ARG A 37 -14.89 -6.58 -12.51
N ASN A 38 -15.07 -5.29 -12.24
CA ASN A 38 -15.99 -4.75 -11.23
C ASN A 38 -15.65 -5.13 -9.79
N GLU A 39 -14.49 -5.68 -9.54
CA GLU A 39 -14.05 -6.08 -8.22
C GLU A 39 -13.36 -4.93 -7.49
N THR A 40 -13.52 -4.89 -6.15
CA THR A 40 -12.76 -4.02 -5.29
C THR A 40 -11.89 -4.88 -4.38
N CYS A 41 -10.59 -4.66 -4.46
CA CYS A 41 -9.59 -5.39 -3.68
C CYS A 41 -8.82 -4.43 -2.80
N LYS A 42 -7.88 -4.95 -2.02
CA LYS A 42 -7.07 -4.16 -1.10
C LYS A 42 -5.60 -4.46 -1.28
N VAL A 43 -4.77 -3.44 -1.15
CA VAL A 43 -3.34 -3.59 -0.94
C VAL A 43 -3.07 -3.14 0.49
N ILE A 44 -2.56 -4.04 1.31
CA ILE A 44 -2.35 -3.80 2.75
C ILE A 44 -0.87 -3.95 3.05
N PHE A 45 -0.33 -3.00 3.79
CA PHE A 45 1.04 -3.11 4.29
C PHE A 45 1.17 -2.36 5.60
N GLU A 46 2.22 -2.68 6.33
CA GLU A 46 2.55 -2.02 7.59
C GLU A 46 3.84 -1.25 7.43
N ILE A 47 3.88 -0.08 8.03
CA ILE A 47 5.05 0.78 8.04
C ILE A 47 5.52 0.84 9.47
N VAL A 48 6.75 0.40 9.74
CA VAL A 48 7.31 0.40 11.09
C VAL A 48 8.48 1.36 11.16
N ASN A 49 8.55 2.11 12.26
CA ASN A 49 9.65 3.00 12.52
C ASN A 49 10.64 2.29 13.46
N ARG A 50 11.73 1.80 12.89
CA ARG A 50 12.78 1.11 13.63
C ARG A 50 13.89 2.05 14.13
N GLY A 51 13.72 3.35 13.89
CA GLY A 51 14.67 4.36 14.33
C GLY A 51 14.46 4.77 15.78
N HIS A 52 15.26 5.72 16.22
CA HIS A 52 15.22 6.27 17.59
C HIS A 52 14.41 7.56 17.67
N GLU A 53 13.98 8.09 16.54
CA GLU A 53 13.26 9.36 16.49
C GLU A 53 11.94 9.20 15.73
N PRO A 54 10.94 10.04 16.04
CA PRO A 54 9.70 10.01 15.30
C PRO A 54 9.92 10.48 13.86
N VAL A 55 9.13 9.94 12.94
CA VAL A 55 9.11 10.37 11.53
C VAL A 55 7.78 11.03 11.27
N TYR A 56 7.81 12.22 10.67
CA TYR A 56 6.63 13.04 10.40
C TYR A 56 6.35 13.11 8.91
N ASP A 57 5.10 13.41 8.56
CA ASP A 57 4.67 13.69 7.20
C ASP A 57 5.00 12.56 6.23
N VAL A 58 4.59 11.36 6.60
CA VAL A 58 4.83 10.15 5.84
C VAL A 58 3.64 9.88 4.91
N VAL A 59 3.91 9.61 3.64
CA VAL A 59 2.86 9.35 2.65
C VAL A 59 3.00 7.92 2.12
N PRO A 60 2.19 6.97 2.64
CA PRO A 60 2.13 5.64 2.06
C PRO A 60 1.58 5.73 0.63
N THR A 61 2.23 5.06 -0.31
CA THR A 61 1.92 5.21 -1.72
C THR A 61 1.77 3.85 -2.39
N VAL A 62 0.68 3.68 -3.12
CA VAL A 62 0.44 2.50 -3.95
C VAL A 62 0.14 3.00 -5.36
N VAL A 63 0.90 2.51 -6.34
CA VAL A 63 0.69 2.87 -7.74
C VAL A 63 0.60 1.61 -8.59
N GLU A 64 -0.15 1.67 -9.67
CA GLU A 64 -0.20 0.63 -10.70
C GLU A 64 0.65 1.11 -11.88
N THR A 65 1.68 0.36 -12.23
CA THR A 65 2.73 0.86 -13.13
C THR A 65 2.57 0.47 -14.59
N THR A 66 1.58 -0.38 -14.94
CA THR A 66 1.37 -0.74 -16.36
C THR A 66 0.60 0.32 -17.13
N GLY A 67 0.04 1.32 -16.45
CA GLY A 67 -0.77 2.35 -17.09
C GLY A 67 -2.18 1.89 -17.41
N ASN A 68 -2.70 0.90 -16.72
CA ASN A 68 -4.03 0.36 -16.98
C ASN A 68 -5.11 1.38 -16.57
N LYS A 69 -5.87 1.87 -17.54
CA LYS A 69 -6.90 2.89 -17.34
C LYS A 69 -8.14 2.38 -16.63
N HIS A 70 -8.24 1.08 -16.43
CA HIS A 70 -9.42 0.42 -15.85
C HIS A 70 -9.20 0.01 -14.41
N ILE A 71 -8.07 0.41 -13.83
CA ILE A 71 -7.72 0.15 -12.44
C ILE A 71 -7.59 1.50 -11.71
N PHE A 72 -8.31 1.63 -10.59
CA PHE A 72 -8.33 2.85 -9.79
C PHE A 72 -7.86 2.54 -8.38
N ILE A 73 -6.95 3.35 -7.88
CA ILE A 73 -6.40 3.20 -6.53
C ILE A 73 -6.83 4.40 -5.70
N SER A 74 -7.24 4.15 -4.46
CA SER A 74 -7.64 5.21 -3.55
C SER A 74 -6.50 6.21 -3.34
N PRO A 75 -6.81 7.51 -3.18
CA PRO A 75 -5.78 8.52 -2.91
C PRO A 75 -5.00 8.19 -1.64
N SER A 76 -3.72 8.55 -1.63
CA SER A 76 -2.86 8.38 -0.47
C SER A 76 -3.37 9.21 0.72
N ILE A 77 -3.23 8.65 1.92
CA ILE A 77 -3.53 9.36 3.16
C ILE A 77 -2.19 9.70 3.82
N HIS A 78 -2.06 10.96 4.18
CA HIS A 78 -0.89 11.49 4.87
C HIS A 78 -0.86 10.99 6.31
N VAL A 79 0.23 10.39 6.72
CA VAL A 79 0.43 9.96 8.11
C VAL A 79 1.26 11.03 8.82
N GLU A 80 0.65 11.68 9.80
CA GLU A 80 1.26 12.81 10.47
C GLU A 80 2.54 12.45 11.22
N LYS A 81 2.54 11.29 11.89
CA LYS A 81 3.66 10.88 12.72
C LYS A 81 3.69 9.37 12.92
N ILE A 82 4.88 8.79 12.88
CA ILE A 82 5.12 7.42 13.32
C ILE A 82 6.20 7.48 14.41
N SER A 83 5.85 7.12 15.64
CA SER A 83 6.75 7.17 16.78
C SER A 83 7.81 6.08 16.70
N PRO A 84 8.98 6.28 17.34
CA PRO A 84 10.02 5.24 17.37
C PRO A 84 9.48 3.94 17.96
N GLY A 85 9.81 2.81 17.33
CA GLY A 85 9.37 1.50 17.78
C GLY A 85 7.89 1.20 17.49
N SER A 86 7.18 2.10 16.82
CA SER A 86 5.77 1.95 16.49
C SER A 86 5.57 1.75 15.00
N GLY A 87 4.36 1.40 14.62
CA GLY A 87 4.00 1.25 13.23
C GLY A 87 2.55 1.59 12.96
N VAL A 88 2.21 1.66 11.68
CA VAL A 88 0.84 1.86 11.21
C VAL A 88 0.54 0.82 10.14
N ARG A 89 -0.74 0.42 10.04
CA ARG A 89 -1.21 -0.41 8.94
C ARG A 89 -1.95 0.47 7.96
N TYR A 90 -1.53 0.41 6.70
CA TYR A 90 -2.15 1.16 5.62
C TYR A 90 -2.90 0.21 4.70
N THR A 91 -4.15 0.54 4.40
CA THR A 91 -4.98 -0.21 3.45
C THR A 91 -5.39 0.70 2.32
N ALA A 92 -4.90 0.40 1.12
CA ALA A 92 -5.33 1.07 -0.10
C ALA A 92 -6.41 0.24 -0.76
N MET A 93 -7.44 0.91 -1.28
CA MET A 93 -8.49 0.24 -2.04
C MET A 93 -8.13 0.26 -3.52
N VAL A 94 -8.32 -0.87 -4.18
CA VAL A 94 -8.06 -1.06 -5.61
C VAL A 94 -9.34 -1.51 -6.27
N LYS A 95 -9.83 -0.73 -7.22
CA LYS A 95 -11.08 -1.03 -7.92
C LYS A 95 -10.85 -1.19 -9.41
N ALA A 96 -11.39 -2.26 -9.98
CA ALA A 96 -11.43 -2.47 -11.42
C ALA A 96 -12.82 -2.10 -11.94
N ASP A 97 -12.86 -1.48 -13.13
CA ASP A 97 -14.13 -1.18 -13.76
C ASP A 97 -14.61 -2.35 -14.63
N ARG A 98 -15.75 -2.14 -15.29
CA ARG A 98 -16.37 -3.18 -16.14
C ARG A 98 -15.62 -3.45 -17.44
N LYS A 99 -14.68 -2.60 -17.80
CA LYS A 99 -13.91 -2.72 -19.05
C LYS A 99 -12.55 -3.37 -18.86
N LEU A 100 -12.24 -3.81 -17.65
CA LEU A 100 -10.98 -4.51 -17.39
C LEU A 100 -10.85 -5.73 -18.29
N LYS A 101 -9.67 -5.90 -18.88
CA LYS A 101 -9.35 -7.02 -19.76
C LYS A 101 -8.37 -7.97 -19.09
N ASP A 102 -8.26 -9.17 -19.64
CA ASP A 102 -7.25 -10.13 -19.20
C ASP A 102 -5.86 -9.56 -19.40
N GLY A 103 -5.01 -9.75 -18.42
CA GLY A 103 -3.63 -9.26 -18.48
C GLY A 103 -2.94 -9.37 -17.14
N MET A 104 -1.98 -8.49 -16.92
CA MET A 104 -1.20 -8.44 -15.70
C MET A 104 -1.11 -7.01 -15.21
N ALA A 105 -1.47 -6.78 -13.95
CA ALA A 105 -1.26 -5.51 -13.28
C ALA A 105 -0.01 -5.60 -12.42
N ARG A 106 0.68 -4.48 -12.25
CA ARG A 106 1.84 -4.38 -11.37
C ARG A 106 1.61 -3.25 -10.38
N PHE A 107 1.56 -3.60 -9.12
CA PHE A 107 1.38 -2.65 -8.04
C PHE A 107 2.69 -2.45 -7.31
N CYS A 108 3.08 -1.19 -7.13
CA CYS A 108 4.28 -0.82 -6.38
C CYS A 108 3.87 -0.11 -5.11
N VAL A 109 4.45 -0.52 -4.00
CA VAL A 109 4.20 0.02 -2.67
C VAL A 109 5.47 0.70 -2.17
N SER A 110 5.33 1.94 -1.73
CA SER A 110 6.46 2.69 -1.19
C SER A 110 5.97 3.68 -0.13
N VAL A 111 6.92 4.27 0.58
CA VAL A 111 6.66 5.33 1.56
C VAL A 111 7.44 6.55 1.11
N ILE A 112 6.74 7.67 0.97
CA ILE A 112 7.34 8.92 0.51
C ILE A 112 7.37 9.91 1.66
N HIS A 113 8.51 10.57 1.81
CA HIS A 113 8.74 11.62 2.78
C HIS A 113 9.51 12.74 2.08
N GLU A 114 8.96 13.96 2.11
CA GLU A 114 9.55 15.11 1.43
C GLU A 114 9.86 14.85 -0.05
N GLY A 115 8.95 14.16 -0.74
CA GLY A 115 9.07 13.88 -2.18
C GLY A 115 10.03 12.76 -2.54
N LYS A 116 10.64 12.10 -1.56
CA LYS A 116 11.59 11.01 -1.79
C LYS A 116 11.08 9.72 -1.17
N SER A 117 11.31 8.60 -1.85
CA SER A 117 11.04 7.30 -1.27
C SER A 117 12.07 7.01 -0.17
N ILE A 118 11.59 6.79 1.05
CA ILE A 118 12.45 6.54 2.22
C ILE A 118 12.39 5.09 2.68
N SER A 119 11.68 4.26 1.95
CA SER A 119 11.54 2.85 2.27
C SER A 119 11.71 2.03 1.00
N LYS A 120 12.02 0.75 1.19
CA LYS A 120 12.16 -0.19 0.10
C LYS A 120 10.84 -0.33 -0.65
N VAL A 121 10.91 -0.30 -1.97
CA VAL A 121 9.74 -0.50 -2.84
C VAL A 121 9.44 -1.99 -2.93
N ASN A 122 8.19 -2.35 -2.71
CA ASN A 122 7.69 -3.71 -2.91
C ASN A 122 6.77 -3.74 -4.14
N GLU A 123 6.86 -4.81 -4.92
CA GLU A 123 6.07 -4.97 -6.14
C GLU A 123 5.21 -6.22 -6.08
N PHE A 124 3.99 -6.12 -6.62
CA PHE A 124 3.09 -7.26 -6.82
C PHE A 124 2.72 -7.36 -8.29
N ASN A 125 2.79 -8.56 -8.84
CA ASN A 125 2.25 -8.85 -10.16
C ASN A 125 0.95 -9.61 -9.96
N ILE A 126 -0.17 -8.98 -10.32
CA ILE A 126 -1.51 -9.52 -10.08
C ILE A 126 -2.20 -9.73 -11.43
N PRO A 127 -2.60 -10.97 -11.75
CA PRO A 127 -3.37 -11.19 -12.97
C PRO A 127 -4.69 -10.44 -12.95
N THR A 128 -5.05 -9.87 -14.10
CA THR A 128 -6.36 -9.25 -14.27
C THR A 128 -7.23 -10.17 -15.10
N LYS A 129 -8.48 -10.27 -14.74
CA LYS A 129 -9.45 -11.13 -15.43
C LYS A 129 -10.74 -10.40 -15.75
N ARG A 130 -11.18 -10.66 -16.92
CA ARG A 130 -12.42 -10.15 -17.46
C ARG A 130 -13.65 -10.79 -16.84
#